data_e9259d43e23f610063f54c9d08ca64e6
#
_entry.id   e9259d43e23f610063f54c9d08ca64e6
#
_cell.length_a   1.000
_cell.length_b   1.000
_cell.length_c   1.000
_cell.angle_alpha   90.00
_cell.angle_beta   90.00
_cell.angle_gamma   90.00
#
_symmetry.space_group_name_H-M   'P 1'
#
loop_
_entity.id
_entity.type
_entity.pdbx_description
1 polymer ?
#
loop_
_entity_poly.entity_id
_entity_poly.type
_entity_poly.pdbx_seq_one_letter_code
_entity_poly.pdbx_strand_id
1 'polypeptide(L)'
;PREVVRLVLALKVNSLARGYSGVRWTVIETLLACLERDVLPAIPGQGSVGASGDLAPLAHLAAALIGVGDAVAGGRRLPATEALNAAGIALLELRAKEGLALLNGTQVSTALALRGLVGAEDVLAASLVAGALTIEAALGSITPFDARIHAVRGHASQSDVAAAVLRLIEGSEINESHRDCGRVQDPYSLRCIPQVLGACLRTLRDAAAILVDEANAVSDNPLVFPAGDGAGDVISGGNFHAEPVALVADALAVAIAEIGNISERRCALLVDPTFSQLPAFLATDPGLESGYMIAQVTAAALASENKGLAHPASVDSIPTSAGQEDHVSMATHGARRLDDMLRNAANIVAVELLSAARGIAFRRPLRTSAALEAVLAEIAPDGGGTGDRYLSPEIERVAALVRAGRFTPLVAQLFPTTAR
;
A
#
# COMPACT_ATOMS: atom_id res chain seq x y z
N PRO A 1 4.22 -11.34 7.75
CA PRO A 1 5.04 -11.47 6.54
C PRO A 1 6.53 -11.22 6.83
N ARG A 2 7.43 -11.88 6.06
CA ARG A 2 8.89 -11.82 6.25
C ARG A 2 9.42 -10.37 6.15
N GLU A 3 8.98 -9.64 5.15
CA GLU A 3 9.37 -8.25 4.91
C GLU A 3 8.99 -7.32 6.07
N VAL A 4 7.84 -7.54 6.71
CA VAL A 4 7.41 -6.75 7.88
C VAL A 4 8.35 -7.00 9.06
N VAL A 5 8.68 -8.27 9.36
CA VAL A 5 9.59 -8.58 10.49
C VAL A 5 10.99 -8.01 10.23
N ARG A 6 11.48 -8.04 8.98
CA ARG A 6 12.74 -7.39 8.61
C ARG A 6 12.70 -5.87 8.85
N LEU A 7 11.60 -5.22 8.47
CA LEU A 7 11.39 -3.79 8.74
C LEU A 7 11.36 -3.51 10.26
N VAL A 8 10.65 -4.34 11.04
CA VAL A 8 10.62 -4.21 12.51
C VAL A 8 12.03 -4.27 13.11
N LEU A 9 12.84 -5.24 12.69
CA LEU A 9 14.23 -5.36 13.13
C LEU A 9 15.05 -4.12 12.73
N ALA A 10 14.94 -3.65 11.49
CA ALA A 10 15.66 -2.49 11.00
C ALA A 10 15.26 -1.20 11.75
N LEU A 11 13.96 -0.99 11.96
CA LEU A 11 13.45 0.16 12.73
C LEU A 11 13.90 0.12 14.18
N LYS A 12 13.91 -1.09 14.80
CA LYS A 12 14.42 -1.25 16.17
C LYS A 12 15.92 -0.94 16.25
N VAL A 13 16.71 -1.43 15.31
CA VAL A 13 18.14 -1.09 15.19
C VAL A 13 18.33 0.42 15.08
N ASN A 14 17.59 1.06 14.17
CA ASN A 14 17.69 2.51 13.95
C ASN A 14 17.38 3.31 15.22
N SER A 15 16.28 2.98 15.90
CA SER A 15 15.88 3.65 17.15
C SER A 15 16.92 3.46 18.28
N LEU A 16 17.38 2.23 18.50
CA LEU A 16 18.36 1.93 19.57
C LEU A 16 19.73 2.53 19.28
N ALA A 17 20.17 2.57 18.02
CA ALA A 17 21.45 3.13 17.61
C ALA A 17 21.56 4.66 17.84
N ARG A 18 20.43 5.34 18.05
CA ARG A 18 20.41 6.78 18.43
C ARG A 18 21.02 7.05 19.82
N GLY A 19 21.19 6.02 20.64
CA GLY A 19 21.91 6.10 21.93
C GLY A 19 21.08 6.56 23.12
N TYR A 20 19.78 6.81 22.99
CA TYR A 20 18.90 7.29 24.06
C TYR A 20 18.18 6.17 24.82
N SER A 21 18.32 4.92 24.38
CA SER A 21 17.59 3.78 24.97
C SER A 21 18.33 3.10 26.13
N GLY A 22 19.61 3.44 26.37
CA GLY A 22 20.42 2.87 27.45
C GLY A 22 20.70 1.38 27.27
N VAL A 23 20.98 0.93 26.05
CA VAL A 23 21.32 -0.46 25.72
C VAL A 23 22.78 -0.59 25.32
N ARG A 24 23.37 -1.78 25.57
CA ARG A 24 24.73 -2.10 25.10
C ARG A 24 24.71 -2.29 23.58
N TRP A 25 25.87 -2.02 22.97
CA TRP A 25 26.06 -2.24 21.53
C TRP A 25 25.76 -3.68 21.08
N THR A 26 26.06 -4.67 21.94
CA THR A 26 25.77 -6.10 21.70
C THR A 26 24.32 -6.37 21.38
N VAL A 27 23.35 -5.61 21.93
CA VAL A 27 21.93 -5.74 21.59
C VAL A 27 21.70 -5.39 20.13
N ILE A 28 22.30 -4.30 19.68
CA ILE A 28 22.21 -3.82 18.29
C ILE A 28 22.89 -4.81 17.33
N GLU A 29 24.08 -5.32 17.68
CA GLU A 29 24.81 -6.34 16.91
C GLU A 29 23.99 -7.62 16.75
N THR A 30 23.29 -8.06 17.79
CA THR A 30 22.42 -9.25 17.73
C THR A 30 21.25 -9.04 16.76
N LEU A 31 20.59 -7.87 16.81
CA LEU A 31 19.52 -7.52 15.87
C LEU A 31 20.03 -7.44 14.43
N LEU A 32 21.18 -6.84 14.19
CA LEU A 32 21.83 -6.77 12.88
C LEU A 32 22.18 -8.17 12.37
N ALA A 33 22.76 -9.03 13.22
CA ALA A 33 23.07 -10.41 12.86
C ALA A 33 21.81 -11.21 12.46
N CYS A 34 20.68 -10.99 13.13
CA CYS A 34 19.39 -11.57 12.75
C CYS A 34 18.95 -11.11 11.35
N LEU A 35 19.11 -9.83 11.03
CA LEU A 35 18.79 -9.29 9.69
C LEU A 35 19.71 -9.84 8.60
N GLU A 36 21.01 -9.86 8.84
CA GLU A 36 22.02 -10.30 7.87
C GLU A 36 21.94 -11.80 7.56
N ARG A 37 21.68 -12.61 8.60
CA ARG A 37 21.58 -14.07 8.48
C ARG A 37 20.18 -14.58 8.25
N ASP A 38 19.21 -13.67 8.09
CA ASP A 38 17.81 -13.96 7.85
C ASP A 38 17.17 -14.89 8.89
N VAL A 39 17.49 -14.67 10.16
CA VAL A 39 16.87 -15.34 11.30
C VAL A 39 15.82 -14.41 11.88
N LEU A 40 14.58 -14.64 11.57
CA LEU A 40 13.49 -13.72 11.84
C LEU A 40 12.61 -14.22 12.98
N PRO A 41 12.46 -13.46 14.10
CA PRO A 41 11.53 -13.82 15.16
C PRO A 41 10.12 -14.08 14.63
N ALA A 42 9.45 -15.14 15.11
CA ALA A 42 8.07 -15.46 14.78
C ALA A 42 7.12 -14.57 15.61
N ILE A 43 6.62 -13.53 14.99
CA ILE A 43 5.77 -12.53 15.64
C ILE A 43 4.30 -12.75 15.24
N PRO A 44 3.37 -12.92 16.19
CA PRO A 44 1.93 -12.97 15.91
C PRO A 44 1.44 -11.68 15.24
N GLY A 45 0.50 -11.80 14.30
CA GLY A 45 -0.04 -10.66 13.57
C GLY A 45 -1.05 -9.81 14.37
N GLN A 46 -1.45 -10.25 15.56
CA GLN A 46 -2.43 -9.58 16.42
C GLN A 46 -1.92 -9.55 17.87
N GLY A 47 -2.45 -8.59 18.67
CA GLY A 47 -2.16 -8.52 20.10
C GLY A 47 -1.60 -7.18 20.58
N SER A 48 -1.47 -6.16 19.72
CA SER A 48 -1.10 -4.81 20.10
C SER A 48 -2.27 -3.86 19.94
N VAL A 49 -2.48 -3.00 20.92
CA VAL A 49 -3.41 -1.85 20.87
C VAL A 49 -2.66 -0.53 20.67
N GLY A 50 -1.33 -0.56 20.58
CA GLY A 50 -0.49 0.63 20.40
C GLY A 50 -0.49 1.58 21.61
N ALA A 51 -0.66 1.04 22.83
CA ALA A 51 -0.69 1.82 24.07
C ALA A 51 0.72 2.30 24.47
N SER A 52 1.54 1.39 25.02
CA SER A 52 2.97 1.64 25.26
C SER A 52 3.80 1.25 24.03
N GLY A 53 3.32 1.61 22.84
CA GLY A 53 3.79 1.07 21.59
C GLY A 53 3.32 -0.39 21.38
N ASP A 54 4.12 -1.14 20.65
CA ASP A 54 3.79 -2.50 20.20
C ASP A 54 4.33 -3.58 21.14
N LEU A 55 3.97 -3.52 22.45
CA LEU A 55 4.58 -4.36 23.50
C LEU A 55 4.52 -5.86 23.18
N ALA A 56 3.34 -6.42 22.92
CA ALA A 56 3.19 -7.87 22.73
C ALA A 56 4.00 -8.40 21.52
N PRO A 57 3.90 -7.82 20.32
CA PRO A 57 4.70 -8.29 19.19
C PRO A 57 6.22 -8.05 19.40
N LEU A 58 6.63 -6.94 20.01
CA LEU A 58 8.04 -6.70 20.34
C LEU A 58 8.54 -7.62 21.45
N ALA A 59 7.67 -8.09 22.36
CA ALA A 59 8.03 -9.11 23.34
C ALA A 59 8.37 -10.45 22.66
N HIS A 60 7.65 -10.83 21.59
CA HIS A 60 8.01 -12.01 20.79
C HIS A 60 9.38 -11.84 20.11
N LEU A 61 9.69 -10.64 19.62
CA LEU A 61 11.02 -10.32 19.10
C LEU A 61 12.10 -10.49 20.18
N ALA A 62 11.91 -9.84 21.33
CA ALA A 62 12.89 -9.87 22.43
C ALA A 62 13.09 -11.29 23.00
N ALA A 63 11.98 -12.04 23.14
CA ALA A 63 12.00 -13.42 23.61
C ALA A 63 12.84 -14.32 22.69
N ALA A 64 12.69 -14.18 21.38
CA ALA A 64 13.49 -14.96 20.43
C ALA A 64 14.99 -14.70 20.60
N LEU A 65 15.42 -13.45 20.86
CA LEU A 65 16.84 -13.11 21.06
C LEU A 65 17.46 -13.77 22.30
N ILE A 66 16.66 -14.09 23.31
CA ILE A 66 17.09 -14.81 24.52
C ILE A 66 16.82 -16.32 24.44
N GLY A 67 16.44 -16.83 23.26
CA GLY A 67 16.20 -18.25 23.03
C GLY A 67 14.82 -18.77 23.41
N VAL A 68 13.83 -17.88 23.62
CA VAL A 68 12.45 -18.25 23.98
C VAL A 68 11.52 -18.06 22.77
N GLY A 69 10.59 -19.00 22.56
CA GLY A 69 9.67 -18.99 21.42
C GLY A 69 10.32 -19.47 20.15
N ASP A 70 9.86 -18.97 18.99
CA ASP A 70 10.25 -19.45 17.68
C ASP A 70 10.87 -18.35 16.81
N ALA A 71 11.68 -18.78 15.84
CA ALA A 71 12.17 -17.94 14.75
C ALA A 71 12.03 -18.68 13.41
N VAL A 72 12.03 -17.92 12.32
CA VAL A 72 12.03 -18.43 10.95
C VAL A 72 13.45 -18.29 10.38
N ALA A 73 14.04 -19.41 9.99
CA ALA A 73 15.35 -19.45 9.33
C ALA A 73 15.27 -20.40 8.13
N GLY A 74 15.79 -19.98 6.96
CA GLY A 74 15.71 -20.76 5.74
C GLY A 74 14.27 -21.14 5.33
N GLY A 75 13.29 -20.28 5.61
CA GLY A 75 11.87 -20.52 5.33
C GLY A 75 11.18 -21.50 6.30
N ARG A 76 11.88 -22.01 7.31
CA ARG A 76 11.35 -22.96 8.30
C ARG A 76 11.19 -22.29 9.66
N ARG A 77 10.07 -22.56 10.33
CA ARG A 77 9.83 -22.15 11.72
C ARG A 77 10.47 -23.17 12.65
N LEU A 78 11.36 -22.71 13.52
CA LEU A 78 12.18 -23.51 14.45
C LEU A 78 12.12 -22.87 15.85
N PRO A 79 12.42 -23.62 16.92
CA PRO A 79 12.70 -23.02 18.21
C PRO A 79 13.79 -21.96 18.08
N ALA A 80 13.61 -20.79 18.73
CA ALA A 80 14.53 -19.65 18.58
C ALA A 80 15.98 -20.02 18.92
N THR A 81 16.18 -20.82 19.97
CA THR A 81 17.53 -21.32 20.35
C THR A 81 18.19 -22.10 19.21
N GLU A 82 17.44 -22.99 18.55
CA GLU A 82 17.96 -23.79 17.43
C GLU A 82 18.31 -22.89 16.23
N ALA A 83 17.40 -21.98 15.86
CA ALA A 83 17.57 -21.07 14.73
C ALA A 83 18.80 -20.14 14.92
N LEU A 84 18.95 -19.55 16.11
CA LEU A 84 20.08 -18.67 16.44
C LEU A 84 21.40 -19.43 16.47
N ASN A 85 21.44 -20.58 17.14
CA ASN A 85 22.65 -21.41 17.21
C ASN A 85 23.09 -21.91 15.82
N ALA A 86 22.16 -22.37 14.99
CA ALA A 86 22.47 -22.80 13.63
C ALA A 86 23.02 -21.66 12.75
N ALA A 87 22.60 -20.45 13.03
CA ALA A 87 23.12 -19.25 12.38
C ALA A 87 24.40 -18.69 13.03
N GLY A 88 24.91 -19.28 14.10
CA GLY A 88 26.07 -18.78 14.85
C GLY A 88 25.82 -17.45 15.56
N ILE A 89 24.57 -17.18 15.96
CA ILE A 89 24.17 -16.00 16.73
C ILE A 89 24.07 -16.41 18.21
N ALA A 90 24.86 -15.76 19.07
CA ALA A 90 24.80 -16.04 20.51
C ALA A 90 23.48 -15.55 21.11
N LEU A 91 22.95 -16.30 22.06
CA LEU A 91 21.77 -15.87 22.81
C LEU A 91 22.11 -14.60 23.62
N LEU A 92 21.18 -13.66 23.61
CA LEU A 92 21.37 -12.40 24.32
C LEU A 92 21.07 -12.57 25.83
N GLU A 93 22.02 -12.22 26.68
CA GLU A 93 21.80 -12.08 28.12
C GLU A 93 21.44 -10.62 28.41
N LEU A 94 20.20 -10.35 28.80
CA LEU A 94 19.68 -9.01 29.01
C LEU A 94 20.29 -8.37 30.29
N ARG A 95 20.65 -7.09 30.17
CA ARG A 95 21.06 -6.23 31.29
C ARG A 95 19.94 -5.23 31.63
N ALA A 96 20.18 -4.43 32.67
CA ALA A 96 19.25 -3.39 33.12
C ALA A 96 18.80 -2.51 31.94
N LYS A 97 17.53 -2.19 31.86
CA LYS A 97 16.82 -1.42 30.80
C LYS A 97 16.66 -2.15 29.46
N GLU A 98 17.51 -3.10 29.06
CA GLU A 98 17.54 -3.70 27.73
C GLU A 98 16.24 -4.44 27.38
N GLY A 99 15.64 -5.15 28.35
CA GLY A 99 14.35 -5.80 28.16
C GLY A 99 13.29 -4.78 27.76
N LEU A 100 13.12 -3.73 28.55
CA LEU A 100 12.11 -2.70 28.24
C LEU A 100 12.42 -1.96 26.94
N ALA A 101 13.68 -1.64 26.63
CA ALA A 101 14.06 -0.99 25.38
C ALA A 101 13.73 -1.83 24.13
N LEU A 102 13.82 -3.16 24.24
CA LEU A 102 13.43 -4.07 23.15
C LEU A 102 11.91 -4.16 22.97
N LEU A 103 11.13 -4.15 24.06
CA LEU A 103 9.66 -4.29 24.00
C LEU A 103 8.95 -3.00 23.61
N ASN A 104 9.48 -1.84 24.02
CA ASN A 104 8.79 -0.56 23.96
C ASN A 104 9.07 0.15 22.64
N GLY A 105 8.05 0.75 22.04
CA GLY A 105 8.16 1.53 20.80
C GLY A 105 7.17 1.12 19.73
N THR A 106 7.18 1.86 18.62
CA THR A 106 6.18 1.86 17.56
C THR A 106 6.59 1.05 16.30
N GLN A 107 7.64 0.24 16.39
CA GLN A 107 8.29 -0.36 15.22
C GLN A 107 7.39 -1.32 14.44
N VAL A 108 6.45 -2.00 15.08
CA VAL A 108 5.57 -2.96 14.39
C VAL A 108 4.48 -2.24 13.61
N SER A 109 3.78 -1.30 14.24
CA SER A 109 2.78 -0.47 13.57
C SER A 109 3.41 0.35 12.44
N THR A 110 4.59 0.93 12.66
CA THR A 110 5.34 1.68 11.64
C THR A 110 5.74 0.78 10.44
N ALA A 111 6.24 -0.43 10.70
CA ALA A 111 6.60 -1.38 9.64
C ALA A 111 5.39 -1.79 8.78
N LEU A 112 4.26 -2.03 9.43
CA LEU A 112 2.99 -2.34 8.74
C LEU A 112 2.50 -1.15 7.91
N ALA A 113 2.56 0.08 8.45
CA ALA A 113 2.15 1.28 7.75
C ALA A 113 3.06 1.61 6.55
N LEU A 114 4.39 1.43 6.68
CA LEU A 114 5.34 1.58 5.58
C LEU A 114 5.06 0.60 4.44
N ARG A 115 4.80 -0.68 4.77
CA ARG A 115 4.38 -1.66 3.78
C ARG A 115 3.06 -1.28 3.11
N GLY A 116 2.11 -0.77 3.91
CA GLY A 116 0.83 -0.25 3.43
C GLY A 116 1.01 0.92 2.47
N LEU A 117 1.92 1.85 2.76
CA LEU A 117 2.24 3.00 1.89
C LEU A 117 2.79 2.53 0.54
N VAL A 118 3.80 1.65 0.53
CA VAL A 118 4.40 1.13 -0.73
C VAL A 118 3.34 0.42 -1.56
N GLY A 119 2.52 -0.44 -0.94
CA GLY A 119 1.42 -1.11 -1.65
C GLY A 119 0.36 -0.14 -2.19
N ALA A 120 0.08 0.96 -1.49
CA ALA A 120 -0.85 1.99 -1.96
C ALA A 120 -0.29 2.76 -3.17
N GLU A 121 1.02 3.03 -3.21
CA GLU A 121 1.68 3.60 -4.39
C GLU A 121 1.58 2.67 -5.60
N ASP A 122 1.80 1.37 -5.42
CA ASP A 122 1.69 0.37 -6.49
C ASP A 122 0.26 0.27 -7.04
N VAL A 123 -0.75 0.26 -6.17
CA VAL A 123 -2.16 0.24 -6.57
C VAL A 123 -2.55 1.55 -7.26
N LEU A 124 -2.09 2.71 -6.78
CA LEU A 124 -2.35 4.01 -7.42
C LEU A 124 -1.70 4.07 -8.82
N ALA A 125 -0.46 3.58 -8.96
CA ALA A 125 0.22 3.50 -10.26
C ALA A 125 -0.58 2.66 -11.25
N ALA A 126 -1.00 1.47 -10.84
CA ALA A 126 -1.82 0.59 -11.66
C ALA A 126 -3.18 1.21 -12.02
N SER A 127 -3.83 1.92 -11.08
CA SER A 127 -5.10 2.60 -11.31
C SER A 127 -4.97 3.77 -12.30
N LEU A 128 -3.81 4.45 -12.36
CA LEU A 128 -3.52 5.47 -13.37
C LEU A 128 -3.39 4.86 -14.76
N VAL A 129 -2.68 3.75 -14.87
CA VAL A 129 -2.54 2.99 -16.14
C VAL A 129 -3.89 2.44 -16.59
N ALA A 130 -4.65 1.85 -15.68
CA ALA A 130 -6.01 1.35 -15.95
C ALA A 130 -6.94 2.48 -16.41
N GLY A 131 -6.88 3.64 -15.72
CA GLY A 131 -7.64 4.84 -16.10
C GLY A 131 -7.29 5.35 -17.50
N ALA A 132 -6.01 5.37 -17.87
CA ALA A 132 -5.56 5.73 -19.21
C ALA A 132 -6.10 4.76 -20.27
N LEU A 133 -6.02 3.44 -20.03
CA LEU A 133 -6.60 2.42 -20.91
C LEU A 133 -8.13 2.53 -21.00
N THR A 134 -8.81 2.89 -19.89
CA THR A 134 -10.26 3.08 -19.87
C THR A 134 -10.68 4.30 -20.69
N ILE A 135 -9.92 5.42 -20.61
CA ILE A 135 -10.14 6.60 -21.46
C ILE A 135 -10.08 6.19 -22.93
N GLU A 136 -9.05 5.45 -23.32
CA GLU A 136 -8.89 4.96 -24.70
C GLU A 136 -10.04 4.04 -25.12
N ALA A 137 -10.38 3.04 -24.32
CA ALA A 137 -11.45 2.07 -24.61
C ALA A 137 -12.81 2.75 -24.78
N ALA A 138 -13.14 3.72 -23.92
CA ALA A 138 -14.42 4.42 -23.91
C ALA A 138 -14.45 5.65 -24.84
N LEU A 139 -13.40 5.91 -25.60
CA LEU A 139 -13.23 7.13 -26.41
C LEU A 139 -13.46 8.40 -25.56
N GLY A 140 -12.78 8.46 -24.41
CA GLY A 140 -12.86 9.58 -23.48
C GLY A 140 -11.96 10.75 -23.90
N SER A 141 -12.39 11.97 -23.58
CA SER A 141 -11.65 13.19 -23.91
C SER A 141 -10.44 13.39 -22.98
N ILE A 142 -9.30 13.81 -23.55
CA ILE A 142 -8.12 14.26 -22.81
C ILE A 142 -8.19 15.75 -22.42
N THR A 143 -9.18 16.50 -22.88
CA THR A 143 -9.35 17.92 -22.55
C THR A 143 -9.38 18.19 -21.03
N PRO A 144 -10.02 17.35 -20.17
CA PRO A 144 -10.01 17.54 -18.74
C PRO A 144 -8.62 17.47 -18.07
N PHE A 145 -7.60 17.01 -18.80
CA PHE A 145 -6.22 16.89 -18.32
C PHE A 145 -5.33 18.08 -18.72
N ASP A 146 -5.89 19.13 -19.35
CA ASP A 146 -5.16 20.34 -19.72
C ASP A 146 -4.53 20.99 -18.49
N ALA A 147 -3.23 21.24 -18.55
CA ALA A 147 -2.44 21.78 -17.42
C ALA A 147 -3.00 23.07 -16.84
N ARG A 148 -3.64 23.93 -17.67
CA ARG A 148 -4.23 25.20 -17.24
C ARG A 148 -5.36 25.00 -16.24
N ILE A 149 -6.16 23.95 -16.38
CA ILE A 149 -7.25 23.60 -15.45
C ILE A 149 -6.68 23.35 -14.06
N HIS A 150 -5.60 22.59 -13.99
CA HIS A 150 -4.99 22.16 -12.73
C HIS A 150 -4.17 23.28 -12.08
N ALA A 151 -3.50 24.11 -12.90
CA ALA A 151 -2.71 25.25 -12.44
C ALA A 151 -3.57 26.27 -11.67
N VAL A 152 -4.77 26.62 -12.19
CA VAL A 152 -5.66 27.60 -11.53
C VAL A 152 -6.31 27.05 -10.26
N ARG A 153 -6.36 25.74 -10.07
CA ARG A 153 -6.83 25.11 -8.83
C ARG A 153 -5.73 25.00 -7.77
N GLY A 154 -4.46 24.92 -8.17
CA GLY A 154 -3.29 25.03 -7.30
C GLY A 154 -2.90 23.75 -6.50
N HIS A 155 -3.51 22.59 -6.76
CA HIS A 155 -3.12 21.31 -6.14
C HIS A 155 -2.04 20.62 -6.97
N ALA A 156 -0.79 20.65 -6.49
CA ALA A 156 0.37 20.07 -7.21
C ALA A 156 0.15 18.58 -7.58
N SER A 157 -0.31 17.74 -6.64
CA SER A 157 -0.55 16.32 -6.90
C SER A 157 -1.63 16.08 -7.97
N GLN A 158 -2.62 16.97 -8.08
CA GLN A 158 -3.62 16.91 -9.15
C GLN A 158 -2.99 17.21 -10.52
N SER A 159 -2.10 18.22 -10.59
CA SER A 159 -1.35 18.56 -11.80
C SER A 159 -0.42 17.43 -12.22
N ASP A 160 0.24 16.80 -11.26
CA ASP A 160 1.15 15.66 -11.49
C ASP A 160 0.41 14.46 -12.08
N VAL A 161 -0.77 14.13 -11.55
CA VAL A 161 -1.63 13.05 -12.07
C VAL A 161 -2.11 13.36 -13.49
N ALA A 162 -2.57 14.57 -13.76
CA ALA A 162 -2.99 14.97 -15.10
C ALA A 162 -1.85 14.81 -16.13
N ALA A 163 -0.67 15.30 -15.78
CA ALA A 163 0.51 15.18 -16.65
C ALA A 163 0.94 13.72 -16.86
N ALA A 164 0.82 12.86 -15.83
CA ALA A 164 1.13 11.45 -15.94
C ALA A 164 0.18 10.71 -16.91
N VAL A 165 -1.12 10.95 -16.81
CA VAL A 165 -2.11 10.36 -17.74
C VAL A 165 -1.89 10.83 -19.18
N LEU A 166 -1.62 12.12 -19.40
CA LEU A 166 -1.31 12.62 -20.75
C LEU A 166 -0.09 11.93 -21.36
N ARG A 167 0.99 11.72 -20.59
CA ARG A 167 2.17 10.97 -21.06
C ARG A 167 1.86 9.52 -21.40
N LEU A 168 0.99 8.86 -20.61
CA LEU A 168 0.59 7.48 -20.90
C LEU A 168 -0.18 7.35 -22.23
N ILE A 169 -0.96 8.37 -22.63
CA ILE A 169 -1.79 8.35 -23.84
C ILE A 169 -1.05 8.96 -25.06
N GLU A 170 0.09 9.59 -24.86
CA GLU A 170 0.81 10.30 -25.92
C GLU A 170 1.07 9.43 -27.14
N GLY A 171 0.68 9.92 -28.34
CA GLY A 171 0.84 9.21 -29.60
C GLY A 171 -0.23 8.16 -29.90
N SER A 172 -1.35 8.15 -29.16
CA SER A 172 -2.47 7.23 -29.41
C SER A 172 -3.26 7.60 -30.66
N GLU A 173 -3.42 6.63 -31.59
CA GLU A 173 -4.33 6.72 -32.73
C GLU A 173 -5.80 6.72 -32.29
N ILE A 174 -6.12 5.97 -31.23
CA ILE A 174 -7.47 5.91 -30.66
C ILE A 174 -7.87 7.31 -30.18
N ASN A 175 -7.01 7.96 -29.39
CA ASN A 175 -7.31 9.30 -28.90
C ASN A 175 -7.44 10.32 -30.03
N GLU A 176 -6.58 10.26 -31.04
CA GLU A 176 -6.64 11.15 -32.20
C GLU A 176 -7.92 11.00 -33.00
N SER A 177 -8.45 9.77 -33.11
CA SER A 177 -9.62 9.44 -33.94
C SER A 177 -10.92 10.13 -33.53
N HIS A 178 -11.01 10.64 -32.28
CA HIS A 178 -12.26 11.24 -31.77
C HIS A 178 -12.07 12.64 -31.14
N ARG A 179 -11.03 13.38 -31.54
CA ARG A 179 -10.79 14.76 -31.07
C ARG A 179 -12.00 15.69 -31.24
N ASP A 180 -12.74 15.52 -32.32
CA ASP A 180 -13.91 16.33 -32.65
C ASP A 180 -15.22 15.58 -32.39
N CYS A 181 -15.25 14.70 -31.38
CA CYS A 181 -16.47 13.96 -31.05
C CYS A 181 -17.58 14.88 -30.48
N GLY A 182 -18.83 14.56 -30.80
CA GLY A 182 -20.00 15.34 -30.33
C GLY A 182 -20.34 15.13 -28.85
N ARG A 183 -19.54 14.42 -28.08
CA ARG A 183 -19.76 14.22 -26.65
C ARG A 183 -19.38 15.48 -25.88
N VAL A 184 -20.36 16.08 -25.18
CA VAL A 184 -20.14 17.33 -24.44
C VAL A 184 -19.24 17.13 -23.21
N GLN A 185 -19.44 16.04 -22.46
CA GLN A 185 -18.69 15.72 -21.23
C GLN A 185 -18.66 14.22 -21.01
N ASP A 186 -17.51 13.73 -20.52
CA ASP A 186 -17.38 12.37 -20.01
C ASP A 186 -17.91 12.23 -18.58
N PRO A 187 -18.27 11.01 -18.14
CA PRO A 187 -18.56 10.72 -16.75
C PRO A 187 -17.40 11.07 -15.82
N TYR A 188 -17.68 11.37 -14.55
CA TYR A 188 -16.67 11.82 -13.59
C TYR A 188 -15.58 10.82 -13.32
N SER A 189 -15.87 9.51 -13.43
CA SER A 189 -14.85 8.46 -13.28
C SER A 189 -13.72 8.52 -14.31
N LEU A 190 -13.93 9.21 -15.44
CA LEU A 190 -12.91 9.53 -16.44
C LEU A 190 -12.38 10.96 -16.24
N ARG A 191 -13.23 11.97 -16.35
CA ARG A 191 -12.77 13.36 -16.40
C ARG A 191 -12.26 13.90 -15.06
N CYS A 192 -12.64 13.29 -13.93
CA CYS A 192 -12.18 13.69 -12.61
C CYS A 192 -11.03 12.82 -12.06
N ILE A 193 -10.40 11.99 -12.89
CA ILE A 193 -9.20 11.23 -12.50
C ILE A 193 -8.15 12.13 -11.84
N PRO A 194 -7.77 13.32 -12.38
CA PRO A 194 -6.78 14.17 -11.75
C PRO A 194 -7.19 14.66 -10.36
N GLN A 195 -8.46 14.98 -10.15
CA GLN A 195 -8.98 15.49 -8.90
C GLN A 195 -9.00 14.41 -7.82
N VAL A 196 -9.48 13.23 -8.16
CA VAL A 196 -9.65 12.10 -7.21
C VAL A 196 -8.30 11.44 -6.91
N LEU A 197 -7.61 10.96 -7.93
CA LEU A 197 -6.33 10.27 -7.72
C LEU A 197 -5.21 11.25 -7.31
N GLY A 198 -5.32 12.52 -7.67
CA GLY A 198 -4.44 13.57 -7.15
C GLY A 198 -4.63 13.82 -5.65
N ALA A 199 -5.86 13.74 -5.13
CA ALA A 199 -6.11 13.78 -3.69
C ALA A 199 -5.51 12.56 -2.98
N CYS A 200 -5.70 11.36 -3.53
CA CYS A 200 -5.07 10.15 -3.01
C CYS A 200 -3.54 10.27 -3.01
N LEU A 201 -2.93 10.72 -4.12
CA LEU A 201 -1.48 10.94 -4.20
C LEU A 201 -0.97 11.92 -3.14
N ARG A 202 -1.70 13.01 -2.89
CA ARG A 202 -1.36 13.95 -1.82
C ARG A 202 -1.36 13.26 -0.46
N THR A 203 -2.37 12.47 -0.17
CA THR A 203 -2.47 11.70 1.09
C THR A 203 -1.28 10.73 1.24
N LEU A 204 -0.88 10.03 0.18
CA LEU A 204 0.28 9.13 0.21
C LEU A 204 1.59 9.90 0.49
N ARG A 205 1.77 11.08 -0.13
CA ARG A 205 2.95 11.94 0.09
C ARG A 205 3.04 12.46 1.53
N ASP A 206 1.92 12.89 2.09
CA ASP A 206 1.86 13.35 3.49
C ASP A 206 2.10 12.19 4.46
N ALA A 207 1.55 11.01 4.18
CA ALA A 207 1.79 9.79 4.94
C ALA A 207 3.27 9.39 4.91
N ALA A 208 3.92 9.48 3.75
CA ALA A 208 5.34 9.18 3.61
C ALA A 208 6.21 10.09 4.50
N ALA A 209 5.93 11.39 4.54
CA ALA A 209 6.66 12.34 5.37
C ALA A 209 6.57 11.97 6.87
N ILE A 210 5.36 11.70 7.36
CA ILE A 210 5.15 11.32 8.77
C ILE A 210 5.80 9.97 9.08
N LEU A 211 5.70 8.99 8.19
CA LEU A 211 6.31 7.66 8.41
C LEU A 211 7.85 7.71 8.35
N VAL A 212 8.45 8.63 7.60
CA VAL A 212 9.90 8.87 7.62
C VAL A 212 10.33 9.43 8.96
N ASP A 213 9.59 10.40 9.51
CA ASP A 213 9.88 10.94 10.85
C ASP A 213 9.78 9.85 11.91
N GLU A 214 8.72 9.04 11.89
CA GLU A 214 8.51 7.95 12.84
C GLU A 214 9.58 6.84 12.69
N ALA A 215 9.96 6.49 11.48
CA ALA A 215 11.01 5.50 11.21
C ALA A 215 12.38 5.91 11.76
N ASN A 216 12.62 7.22 11.93
CA ASN A 216 13.85 7.79 12.49
C ASN A 216 13.72 8.21 13.96
N ALA A 217 12.56 7.99 14.57
CA ALA A 217 12.29 8.38 15.94
C ALA A 217 12.94 7.45 16.98
N VAL A 218 13.13 7.98 18.18
CA VAL A 218 13.37 7.19 19.40
C VAL A 218 12.04 7.08 20.12
N SER A 219 11.44 5.91 20.05
CA SER A 219 10.06 5.67 20.49
C SER A 219 9.94 4.72 21.68
N ASP A 220 11.00 4.51 22.47
CA ASP A 220 10.93 3.77 23.71
C ASP A 220 10.84 4.69 24.95
N ASN A 221 10.79 4.12 26.15
CA ASN A 221 10.67 4.80 27.43
C ASN A 221 11.21 3.92 28.57
N PRO A 222 11.82 4.51 29.63
CA PRO A 222 12.30 5.88 29.73
C PRO A 222 13.51 6.14 28.83
N LEU A 223 13.76 7.40 28.50
CA LEU A 223 14.93 7.82 27.73
C LEU A 223 16.10 8.18 28.63
N VAL A 224 17.32 7.90 28.18
CA VAL A 224 18.58 8.20 28.89
C VAL A 224 19.31 9.32 28.16
N PHE A 225 19.61 10.39 28.87
CA PHE A 225 20.34 11.54 28.36
C PHE A 225 21.69 11.61 29.10
N PRO A 226 22.78 11.08 28.52
CA PRO A 226 24.08 11.07 29.18
C PRO A 226 24.65 12.49 29.29
N ALA A 227 25.20 12.83 30.44
CA ALA A 227 26.01 14.05 30.65
C ALA A 227 27.50 13.73 30.61
N GLY A 228 28.30 14.72 30.21
CA GLY A 228 29.74 14.55 30.00
C GLY A 228 30.57 14.25 31.25
N ASP A 229 30.01 14.37 32.45
CA ASP A 229 30.61 14.12 33.76
C ASP A 229 30.30 12.72 34.33
N GLY A 230 29.66 11.86 33.54
CA GLY A 230 29.23 10.51 33.95
C GLY A 230 27.90 10.46 34.70
N ALA A 231 27.31 11.61 35.03
CA ALA A 231 25.92 11.73 35.45
C ALA A 231 25.05 11.87 34.21
N GLY A 232 23.76 11.64 34.32
CA GLY A 232 22.79 11.78 33.22
C GLY A 232 21.39 11.71 33.73
N ASP A 233 20.43 12.15 32.90
CA ASP A 233 19.03 12.11 33.24
C ASP A 233 18.36 10.88 32.67
N VAL A 234 17.47 10.29 33.44
CA VAL A 234 16.53 9.25 32.98
C VAL A 234 15.13 9.82 33.06
N ILE A 235 14.56 10.07 31.89
CA ILE A 235 13.28 10.81 31.77
C ILE A 235 12.22 9.90 31.22
N SER A 236 11.08 9.79 31.93
CA SER A 236 9.90 9.08 31.46
C SER A 236 8.99 10.02 30.69
N GLY A 237 8.59 9.61 29.49
CA GLY A 237 7.70 10.34 28.58
C GLY A 237 6.73 9.41 27.88
N GLY A 238 6.21 9.83 26.72
CA GLY A 238 5.18 9.12 25.96
C GLY A 238 5.55 8.83 24.49
N ASN A 239 6.84 8.82 24.12
CA ASN A 239 7.27 8.64 22.73
C ASN A 239 6.86 7.29 22.11
N PHE A 240 6.44 6.34 22.93
CA PHE A 240 5.90 5.05 22.49
C PHE A 240 4.46 5.16 21.95
N HIS A 241 3.76 6.27 22.13
CA HIS A 241 2.37 6.41 21.71
C HIS A 241 2.29 6.54 20.19
N ALA A 242 1.70 5.53 19.54
CA ALA A 242 1.71 5.40 18.08
C ALA A 242 0.58 6.18 17.37
N GLU A 243 0.04 7.24 17.98
CA GLU A 243 -1.05 8.06 17.38
C GLU A 243 -0.69 8.61 16.01
N PRO A 244 0.54 9.13 15.74
CA PRO A 244 0.90 9.57 14.41
C PRO A 244 0.77 8.47 13.35
N VAL A 245 1.15 7.24 13.71
CA VAL A 245 1.02 6.07 12.83
C VAL A 245 -0.44 5.66 12.64
N ALA A 246 -1.26 5.74 13.70
CA ALA A 246 -2.68 5.41 13.65
C ALA A 246 -3.44 6.31 12.68
N LEU A 247 -3.25 7.64 12.79
CA LEU A 247 -3.88 8.63 11.91
C LEU A 247 -3.42 8.47 10.45
N VAL A 248 -2.14 8.18 10.24
CA VAL A 248 -1.61 7.90 8.89
C VAL A 248 -2.21 6.62 8.32
N ALA A 249 -2.32 5.56 9.10
CA ALA A 249 -2.92 4.30 8.66
C ALA A 249 -4.39 4.48 8.25
N ASP A 250 -5.15 5.28 8.98
CA ASP A 250 -6.53 5.63 8.63
C ASP A 250 -6.60 6.47 7.35
N ALA A 251 -5.73 7.45 7.19
CA ALA A 251 -5.65 8.25 5.96
C ALA A 251 -5.31 7.38 4.73
N LEU A 252 -4.36 6.45 4.87
CA LEU A 252 -4.02 5.47 3.84
C LEU A 252 -5.21 4.55 3.51
N ALA A 253 -5.95 4.08 4.52
CA ALA A 253 -7.13 3.24 4.33
C ALA A 253 -8.19 3.95 3.49
N VAL A 254 -8.47 5.23 3.76
CA VAL A 254 -9.41 6.04 2.98
C VAL A 254 -8.91 6.22 1.54
N ALA A 255 -7.62 6.51 1.34
CA ALA A 255 -7.05 6.66 0.01
C ALA A 255 -7.11 5.36 -0.81
N ILE A 256 -6.78 4.20 -0.21
CA ILE A 256 -6.86 2.88 -0.85
C ILE A 256 -8.31 2.56 -1.24
N ALA A 257 -9.28 2.84 -0.36
CA ALA A 257 -10.69 2.63 -0.65
C ALA A 257 -11.15 3.50 -1.82
N GLU A 258 -10.73 4.77 -1.90
CA GLU A 258 -11.10 5.69 -2.97
C GLU A 258 -10.46 5.34 -4.31
N ILE A 259 -9.20 4.87 -4.33
CA ILE A 259 -8.56 4.33 -5.54
C ILE A 259 -9.38 3.14 -6.09
N GLY A 260 -9.78 2.21 -5.22
CA GLY A 260 -10.64 1.09 -5.61
C GLY A 260 -12.03 1.54 -6.08
N ASN A 261 -12.60 2.53 -5.41
CA ASN A 261 -13.93 3.05 -5.70
C ASN A 261 -14.03 3.70 -7.10
N ILE A 262 -13.10 4.59 -7.45
CA ILE A 262 -13.09 5.19 -8.80
C ILE A 262 -12.78 4.14 -9.89
N SER A 263 -11.91 3.16 -9.60
CA SER A 263 -11.62 2.04 -10.50
C SER A 263 -12.87 1.19 -10.76
N GLU A 264 -13.62 0.86 -9.71
CA GLU A 264 -14.89 0.12 -9.84
C GLU A 264 -15.91 0.89 -10.69
N ARG A 265 -16.04 2.21 -10.51
CA ARG A 265 -16.92 3.03 -11.37
C ARG A 265 -16.51 2.98 -12.85
N ARG A 266 -15.22 2.87 -13.15
CA ARG A 266 -14.73 2.69 -14.52
C ARG A 266 -15.02 1.29 -15.06
N CYS A 267 -14.94 0.24 -14.22
CA CYS A 267 -15.43 -1.09 -14.60
C CYS A 267 -16.91 -1.06 -15.00
N ALA A 268 -17.75 -0.42 -14.18
CA ALA A 268 -19.17 -0.28 -14.45
C ALA A 268 -19.45 0.51 -15.74
N LEU A 269 -18.67 1.58 -16.00
CA LEU A 269 -18.75 2.36 -17.22
C LEU A 269 -18.43 1.52 -18.46
N LEU A 270 -17.37 0.71 -18.40
CA LEU A 270 -16.93 -0.09 -19.56
C LEU A 270 -17.95 -1.13 -19.99
N VAL A 271 -18.68 -1.74 -19.04
CA VAL A 271 -19.69 -2.77 -19.34
C VAL A 271 -21.04 -2.20 -19.76
N ASP A 272 -21.24 -0.88 -19.63
CA ASP A 272 -22.48 -0.20 -20.03
C ASP A 272 -22.31 0.45 -21.43
N PRO A 273 -23.05 -0.02 -22.45
CA PRO A 273 -22.94 0.51 -23.82
C PRO A 273 -23.34 1.99 -23.92
N THR A 274 -24.17 2.50 -23.01
CA THR A 274 -24.63 3.89 -23.02
C THR A 274 -23.46 4.87 -22.86
N PHE A 275 -22.49 4.53 -22.02
CA PHE A 275 -21.35 5.38 -21.72
C PHE A 275 -20.10 5.01 -22.50
N SER A 276 -19.82 3.71 -22.63
CA SER A 276 -18.60 3.22 -23.26
C SER A 276 -18.63 3.20 -24.78
N GLN A 277 -19.83 3.13 -25.38
CA GLN A 277 -20.02 2.85 -26.80
C GLN A 277 -19.34 1.53 -27.22
N LEU A 278 -19.30 0.58 -26.33
CA LEU A 278 -18.84 -0.78 -26.51
C LEU A 278 -20.02 -1.75 -26.42
N PRO A 279 -19.90 -3.01 -26.90
CA PRO A 279 -20.95 -4.00 -26.69
C PRO A 279 -21.25 -4.19 -25.19
N ALA A 280 -22.52 -4.43 -24.86
CA ALA A 280 -22.93 -4.67 -23.47
C ALA A 280 -22.08 -5.77 -22.83
N PHE A 281 -21.64 -5.52 -21.61
CA PHE A 281 -20.74 -6.39 -20.85
C PHE A 281 -19.42 -6.75 -21.55
N LEU A 282 -19.02 -6.02 -22.59
CA LEU A 282 -17.86 -6.32 -23.44
C LEU A 282 -17.96 -7.71 -24.11
N ALA A 283 -19.17 -8.22 -24.27
CA ALA A 283 -19.46 -9.49 -24.89
C ALA A 283 -19.43 -9.36 -26.43
N THR A 284 -19.07 -10.42 -27.15
CA THR A 284 -19.10 -10.45 -28.62
C THR A 284 -20.53 -10.59 -29.10
N ASP A 285 -21.33 -11.42 -28.42
CA ASP A 285 -22.74 -11.65 -28.65
C ASP A 285 -23.55 -11.38 -27.37
N PRO A 286 -23.87 -10.08 -27.07
CA PRO A 286 -24.64 -9.73 -25.89
C PRO A 286 -26.02 -10.39 -25.90
N GLY A 287 -26.38 -11.03 -24.80
CA GLY A 287 -27.64 -11.81 -24.69
C GLY A 287 -27.42 -13.32 -24.72
N LEU A 288 -26.39 -13.79 -25.41
CA LEU A 288 -25.89 -15.17 -25.31
C LEU A 288 -24.72 -15.27 -24.32
N GLU A 289 -23.79 -14.32 -24.41
CA GLU A 289 -22.60 -14.25 -23.54
C GLU A 289 -22.83 -13.28 -22.39
N SER A 290 -22.30 -13.60 -21.20
CA SER A 290 -22.28 -12.74 -20.01
C SER A 290 -21.08 -11.78 -19.99
N GLY A 291 -20.01 -12.12 -20.68
CA GLY A 291 -18.79 -11.30 -20.79
C GLY A 291 -18.18 -10.93 -19.43
N TYR A 292 -18.00 -9.63 -19.20
CA TYR A 292 -17.40 -9.09 -17.96
C TYR A 292 -18.45 -8.73 -16.88
N MET A 293 -19.72 -9.10 -17.03
CA MET A 293 -20.79 -8.75 -16.08
C MET A 293 -20.44 -9.17 -14.66
N ILE A 294 -20.06 -10.43 -14.43
CA ILE A 294 -19.74 -10.94 -13.08
C ILE A 294 -18.40 -10.43 -12.56
N ALA A 295 -17.45 -10.13 -13.45
CA ALA A 295 -16.19 -9.48 -13.04
C ALA A 295 -16.47 -8.08 -12.46
N GLN A 296 -17.38 -7.30 -13.06
CA GLN A 296 -17.80 -6.00 -12.51
C GLN A 296 -18.52 -6.17 -11.16
N VAL A 297 -19.41 -7.17 -11.00
CA VAL A 297 -20.04 -7.48 -9.72
C VAL A 297 -19.00 -7.80 -8.64
N THR A 298 -17.94 -8.54 -9.00
CA THR A 298 -16.81 -8.83 -8.10
C THR A 298 -16.09 -7.55 -7.68
N ALA A 299 -15.79 -6.65 -8.60
CA ALA A 299 -15.18 -5.36 -8.30
C ALA A 299 -16.06 -4.52 -7.34
N ALA A 300 -17.37 -4.50 -7.56
CA ALA A 300 -18.33 -3.81 -6.69
C ALA A 300 -18.39 -4.39 -5.28
N ALA A 301 -18.35 -5.72 -5.14
CA ALA A 301 -18.30 -6.38 -3.83
C ALA A 301 -17.04 -6.02 -3.05
N LEU A 302 -15.87 -6.06 -3.71
CA LEU A 302 -14.59 -5.72 -3.08
C LEU A 302 -14.48 -4.23 -2.71
N ALA A 303 -15.05 -3.33 -3.52
CA ALA A 303 -15.12 -1.90 -3.19
C ALA A 303 -16.00 -1.66 -1.95
N SER A 304 -17.13 -2.37 -1.85
CA SER A 304 -18.02 -2.31 -0.68
C SER A 304 -17.35 -2.85 0.59
N GLU A 305 -16.56 -3.92 0.48
CA GLU A 305 -15.77 -4.44 1.60
C GLU A 305 -14.71 -3.43 2.07
N ASN A 306 -13.97 -2.83 1.14
CA ASN A 306 -12.98 -1.79 1.44
C ASN A 306 -13.60 -0.56 2.12
N LYS A 307 -14.84 -0.18 1.77
CA LYS A 307 -15.58 0.87 2.49
C LYS A 307 -15.72 0.52 4.00
N GLY A 308 -16.07 -0.72 4.32
CA GLY A 308 -16.16 -1.18 5.72
C GLY A 308 -14.80 -1.16 6.41
N LEU A 309 -13.76 -1.63 5.73
CA LEU A 309 -12.39 -1.64 6.25
C LEU A 309 -11.80 -0.23 6.40
N ALA A 310 -12.28 0.77 5.67
CA ALA A 310 -11.83 2.16 5.78
C ALA A 310 -12.39 2.89 7.01
N HIS A 311 -13.25 2.26 7.82
CA HIS A 311 -13.72 2.85 9.08
C HIS A 311 -12.52 3.16 9.99
N PRO A 312 -12.37 4.38 10.53
CA PRO A 312 -11.20 4.77 11.31
C PRO A 312 -10.97 3.86 12.54
N ALA A 313 -9.74 3.40 12.72
CA ALA A 313 -9.30 2.65 13.89
C ALA A 313 -8.76 3.57 14.99
N SER A 314 -8.15 4.70 14.62
CA SER A 314 -7.53 5.65 15.55
C SER A 314 -8.52 6.35 16.50
N VAL A 315 -9.80 6.31 16.21
CA VAL A 315 -10.86 6.92 17.04
C VAL A 315 -11.40 5.97 18.11
N ASP A 316 -10.87 4.75 18.20
CA ASP A 316 -11.21 3.75 19.19
C ASP A 316 -10.15 3.68 20.28
N SER A 317 -10.56 3.66 21.54
CA SER A 317 -9.63 3.58 22.67
C SER A 317 -10.24 2.72 23.79
N ILE A 318 -9.48 1.70 24.21
CA ILE A 318 -9.85 0.76 25.26
C ILE A 318 -8.78 0.78 26.35
N PRO A 319 -9.08 1.17 27.60
CA PRO A 319 -8.11 1.18 28.69
C PRO A 319 -7.48 -0.19 28.90
N THR A 320 -6.15 -0.21 29.05
CA THR A 320 -5.37 -1.42 29.34
C THR A 320 -4.47 -1.19 30.57
N SER A 321 -3.70 -2.20 30.98
CA SER A 321 -2.74 -2.12 32.10
C SER A 321 -3.35 -1.53 33.38
N ALA A 322 -4.55 -2.05 33.78
CA ALA A 322 -5.29 -1.60 34.97
C ALA A 322 -5.62 -0.09 34.97
N GLY A 323 -5.83 0.49 33.78
CA GLY A 323 -6.19 1.89 33.60
C GLY A 323 -5.00 2.85 33.52
N GLN A 324 -3.77 2.37 33.66
CA GLN A 324 -2.58 3.21 33.43
C GLN A 324 -2.44 3.64 31.98
N GLU A 325 -2.83 2.75 31.04
CA GLU A 325 -2.91 3.00 29.61
C GLU A 325 -4.36 3.31 29.25
N ASP A 326 -4.85 4.49 29.64
CA ASP A 326 -6.25 4.89 29.53
C ASP A 326 -6.62 5.47 28.17
N HIS A 327 -5.62 5.75 27.32
CA HIS A 327 -5.76 6.13 25.92
C HIS A 327 -4.76 5.34 25.07
N VAL A 328 -5.27 4.66 24.03
CA VAL A 328 -4.50 3.82 23.12
C VAL A 328 -4.76 4.23 21.66
N SER A 329 -3.81 3.97 20.77
CA SER A 329 -3.87 4.46 19.38
C SER A 329 -4.55 3.51 18.39
N MET A 330 -4.62 2.21 18.70
CA MET A 330 -4.99 1.14 17.75
C MET A 330 -4.16 1.08 16.46
N ALA A 331 -2.96 1.69 16.45
CA ALA A 331 -2.11 1.85 15.27
C ALA A 331 -1.82 0.52 14.56
N THR A 332 -1.52 -0.54 15.30
CA THR A 332 -1.19 -1.86 14.75
C THR A 332 -2.38 -2.48 14.01
N HIS A 333 -3.60 -2.35 14.56
CA HIS A 333 -4.81 -2.77 13.85
C HIS A 333 -5.06 -1.92 12.61
N GLY A 334 -4.96 -0.60 12.75
CA GLY A 334 -5.11 0.36 11.64
C GLY A 334 -4.16 0.05 10.48
N ALA A 335 -2.87 -0.16 10.78
CA ALA A 335 -1.87 -0.45 9.76
C ALA A 335 -1.98 -1.88 9.18
N ARG A 336 -2.32 -2.88 9.99
CA ARG A 336 -2.43 -4.27 9.54
C ARG A 336 -3.55 -4.49 8.52
N ARG A 337 -4.72 -3.85 8.70
CA ARG A 337 -5.87 -3.98 7.78
C ARG A 337 -5.57 -3.47 6.37
N LEU A 338 -4.55 -2.61 6.19
CA LEU A 338 -4.17 -2.09 4.87
C LEU A 338 -3.81 -3.21 3.89
N ASP A 339 -3.26 -4.33 4.36
CA ASP A 339 -2.91 -5.48 3.51
C ASP A 339 -4.14 -6.13 2.85
N ASP A 340 -5.23 -6.31 3.60
CA ASP A 340 -6.50 -6.83 3.09
C ASP A 340 -7.12 -5.84 2.09
N MET A 341 -7.09 -4.54 2.42
CA MET A 341 -7.60 -3.49 1.55
C MET A 341 -6.82 -3.38 0.24
N LEU A 342 -5.51 -3.53 0.28
CA LEU A 342 -4.63 -3.52 -0.90
C LEU A 342 -4.88 -4.73 -1.79
N ARG A 343 -5.14 -5.92 -1.22
CA ARG A 343 -5.54 -7.09 -2.01
C ARG A 343 -6.85 -6.85 -2.74
N ASN A 344 -7.84 -6.30 -2.07
CA ASN A 344 -9.12 -5.96 -2.68
C ASN A 344 -8.95 -4.92 -3.79
N ALA A 345 -8.23 -3.82 -3.53
CA ALA A 345 -7.99 -2.76 -4.51
C ALA A 345 -7.20 -3.28 -5.72
N ALA A 346 -6.19 -4.13 -5.52
CA ALA A 346 -5.44 -4.74 -6.62
C ALA A 346 -6.33 -5.62 -7.51
N ASN A 347 -7.28 -6.36 -6.95
CA ASN A 347 -8.24 -7.14 -7.72
C ASN A 347 -9.22 -6.25 -8.49
N ILE A 348 -9.72 -5.16 -7.88
CA ILE A 348 -10.59 -4.19 -8.56
C ILE A 348 -9.87 -3.57 -9.76
N VAL A 349 -8.63 -3.12 -9.58
CA VAL A 349 -7.82 -2.55 -10.66
C VAL A 349 -7.48 -3.59 -11.73
N ALA A 350 -7.26 -4.85 -11.35
CA ALA A 350 -7.05 -5.94 -12.32
C ALA A 350 -8.30 -6.18 -13.20
N VAL A 351 -9.49 -6.13 -12.61
CA VAL A 351 -10.75 -6.21 -13.38
C VAL A 351 -10.85 -5.04 -14.34
N GLU A 352 -10.51 -3.81 -13.91
CA GLU A 352 -10.51 -2.64 -14.80
C GLU A 352 -9.52 -2.81 -15.96
N LEU A 353 -8.26 -3.19 -15.66
CA LEU A 353 -7.22 -3.41 -16.66
C LEU A 353 -7.68 -4.41 -17.75
N LEU A 354 -8.23 -5.54 -17.34
CA LEU A 354 -8.74 -6.57 -18.26
C LEU A 354 -9.96 -6.09 -19.05
N SER A 355 -10.90 -5.39 -18.40
CA SER A 355 -12.07 -4.81 -19.06
C SER A 355 -11.66 -3.75 -20.09
N ALA A 356 -10.72 -2.87 -19.74
CA ALA A 356 -10.20 -1.86 -20.67
C ALA A 356 -9.44 -2.50 -21.85
N ALA A 357 -8.63 -3.54 -21.59
CA ALA A 357 -7.95 -4.28 -22.65
C ALA A 357 -8.96 -4.90 -23.65
N ARG A 358 -10.03 -5.50 -23.12
CA ARG A 358 -11.12 -6.02 -23.95
C ARG A 358 -11.83 -4.90 -24.72
N GLY A 359 -12.08 -3.76 -24.10
CA GLY A 359 -12.66 -2.58 -24.74
C GLY A 359 -11.79 -2.06 -25.90
N ILE A 360 -10.47 -1.99 -25.72
CA ILE A 360 -9.52 -1.59 -26.76
C ILE A 360 -9.50 -2.60 -27.92
N ALA A 361 -9.67 -3.90 -27.65
CA ALA A 361 -9.77 -4.89 -28.73
C ALA A 361 -10.91 -4.59 -29.71
N PHE A 362 -12.03 -4.01 -29.27
CA PHE A 362 -13.12 -3.55 -30.12
C PHE A 362 -12.79 -2.26 -30.91
N ARG A 363 -11.70 -1.55 -30.55
CA ARG A 363 -11.23 -0.34 -31.25
C ARG A 363 -10.21 -0.66 -32.35
N ARG A 364 -9.73 -1.90 -32.43
CA ARG A 364 -8.81 -2.29 -33.51
C ARG A 364 -9.44 -2.03 -34.89
N PRO A 365 -8.66 -1.59 -35.92
CA PRO A 365 -7.18 -1.65 -35.98
C PRO A 365 -6.45 -0.46 -35.33
N LEU A 366 -7.15 0.56 -34.78
CA LEU A 366 -6.50 1.70 -34.13
C LEU A 366 -5.66 1.24 -32.92
N ARG A 367 -4.52 1.87 -32.74
CA ARG A 367 -3.59 1.55 -31.67
C ARG A 367 -3.57 2.66 -30.60
N THR A 368 -3.41 2.25 -29.37
CA THR A 368 -3.12 3.18 -28.28
C THR A 368 -1.63 3.59 -28.28
N SER A 369 -1.15 4.32 -27.30
CA SER A 369 0.26 4.70 -27.17
C SER A 369 1.17 3.46 -27.09
N ALA A 370 2.46 3.63 -27.46
CA ALA A 370 3.44 2.54 -27.37
C ALA A 370 3.58 1.99 -25.93
N ALA A 371 3.49 2.87 -24.91
CA ALA A 371 3.57 2.47 -23.52
C ALA A 371 2.36 1.58 -23.12
N LEU A 372 1.16 1.98 -23.50
CA LEU A 372 -0.06 1.23 -23.20
C LEU A 372 -0.18 -0.05 -24.05
N GLU A 373 0.33 -0.08 -25.30
CA GLU A 373 0.42 -1.32 -26.10
C GLU A 373 1.32 -2.36 -25.42
N ALA A 374 2.44 -1.92 -24.82
CA ALA A 374 3.29 -2.82 -24.05
C ALA A 374 2.58 -3.39 -22.82
N VAL A 375 1.79 -2.58 -22.13
CA VAL A 375 0.92 -3.04 -21.01
C VAL A 375 -0.10 -4.05 -21.50
N LEU A 376 -0.80 -3.76 -22.60
CA LEU A 376 -1.81 -4.67 -23.18
C LEU A 376 -1.18 -6.03 -23.54
N ALA A 377 0.02 -6.05 -24.13
CA ALA A 377 0.70 -7.28 -24.47
C ALA A 377 1.04 -8.14 -23.23
N GLU A 378 1.23 -7.54 -22.07
CA GLU A 378 1.51 -8.24 -20.80
C GLU A 378 0.23 -8.72 -20.10
N ILE A 379 -0.81 -7.87 -20.03
CA ILE A 379 -2.02 -8.19 -19.26
C ILE A 379 -3.02 -9.04 -20.04
N ALA A 380 -3.11 -8.88 -21.36
CA ALA A 380 -4.08 -9.53 -22.22
C ALA A 380 -3.48 -9.84 -23.61
N PRO A 381 -2.51 -10.77 -23.70
CA PRO A 381 -1.77 -11.06 -24.93
C PRO A 381 -2.69 -11.56 -26.09
N ASP A 382 -3.84 -12.12 -25.75
CA ASP A 382 -4.89 -12.57 -26.68
C ASP A 382 -5.95 -11.49 -27.00
N GLY A 383 -5.71 -10.23 -26.62
CA GLY A 383 -6.66 -9.12 -26.76
C GLY A 383 -7.88 -9.22 -25.84
N GLY A 384 -7.75 -9.94 -24.74
CA GLY A 384 -8.85 -10.13 -23.78
C GLY A 384 -9.84 -11.24 -24.16
N GLY A 385 -9.48 -12.10 -25.11
CA GLY A 385 -10.23 -13.30 -25.54
C GLY A 385 -11.57 -13.01 -26.21
N THR A 386 -12.26 -14.06 -26.59
CA THR A 386 -13.62 -14.04 -27.17
C THR A 386 -14.51 -15.03 -26.44
N GLY A 387 -15.80 -14.71 -26.30
CA GLY A 387 -16.77 -15.57 -25.60
C GLY A 387 -16.63 -15.58 -24.08
N ASP A 388 -17.52 -16.30 -23.42
CA ASP A 388 -17.47 -16.52 -21.98
C ASP A 388 -16.32 -17.47 -21.62
N ARG A 389 -15.58 -17.14 -20.56
CA ARG A 389 -14.47 -17.92 -20.06
C ARG A 389 -14.28 -17.78 -18.56
N TYR A 390 -13.47 -18.63 -17.98
CA TYR A 390 -13.12 -18.58 -16.56
C TYR A 390 -12.09 -17.47 -16.30
N LEU A 391 -12.55 -16.28 -15.84
CA LEU A 391 -11.74 -15.08 -15.69
C LEU A 391 -10.88 -15.06 -14.41
N SER A 392 -11.19 -15.87 -13.37
CA SER A 392 -10.50 -15.79 -12.08
C SER A 392 -8.97 -15.92 -12.18
N PRO A 393 -8.39 -16.87 -12.94
CA PRO A 393 -6.93 -16.98 -13.06
C PRO A 393 -6.28 -15.75 -13.72
N GLU A 394 -6.99 -15.11 -14.68
CA GLU A 394 -6.50 -13.89 -15.33
C GLU A 394 -6.52 -12.72 -14.36
N ILE A 395 -7.60 -12.55 -13.60
CA ILE A 395 -7.73 -11.52 -12.57
C ILE A 395 -6.64 -11.69 -11.51
N GLU A 396 -6.44 -12.91 -11.01
CA GLU A 396 -5.40 -13.22 -10.00
C GLU A 396 -3.99 -12.90 -10.52
N ARG A 397 -3.70 -13.27 -11.77
CA ARG A 397 -2.42 -12.99 -12.43
C ARG A 397 -2.17 -11.49 -12.55
N VAL A 398 -3.15 -10.72 -13.05
CA VAL A 398 -3.00 -9.27 -13.22
C VAL A 398 -2.96 -8.57 -11.86
N ALA A 399 -3.76 -8.99 -10.87
CA ALA A 399 -3.67 -8.49 -9.50
C ALA A 399 -2.30 -8.77 -8.85
N ALA A 400 -1.67 -9.89 -9.18
CA ALA A 400 -0.30 -10.17 -8.73
C ALA A 400 0.71 -9.19 -9.37
N LEU A 401 0.56 -8.82 -10.64
CA LEU A 401 1.37 -7.79 -11.29
C LEU A 401 1.19 -6.42 -10.61
N VAL A 402 -0.04 -6.07 -10.25
CA VAL A 402 -0.34 -4.83 -9.50
C VAL A 402 0.42 -4.82 -8.17
N ARG A 403 0.27 -5.88 -7.36
CA ARG A 403 0.93 -6.00 -6.06
C ARG A 403 2.45 -6.12 -6.13
N ALA A 404 2.99 -6.52 -7.25
CA ALA A 404 4.44 -6.55 -7.52
C ALA A 404 5.01 -5.22 -8.01
N GLY A 405 4.20 -4.15 -8.09
CA GLY A 405 4.62 -2.83 -8.55
C GLY A 405 4.98 -2.79 -10.05
N ARG A 406 4.44 -3.71 -10.86
CA ARG A 406 4.81 -3.82 -12.29
C ARG A 406 4.53 -2.54 -13.08
N PHE A 407 3.51 -1.78 -12.68
CA PHE A 407 3.08 -0.55 -13.34
C PHE A 407 3.74 0.71 -12.77
N THR A 408 4.34 0.62 -11.58
CA THR A 408 4.98 1.75 -10.87
C THR A 408 6.08 2.45 -11.69
N PRO A 409 6.95 1.76 -12.45
CA PRO A 409 7.96 2.42 -13.28
C PRO A 409 7.41 3.39 -14.34
N LEU A 410 6.18 3.18 -14.81
CA LEU A 410 5.54 4.05 -15.81
C LEU A 410 5.20 5.45 -15.27
N VAL A 411 5.08 5.59 -13.96
CA VAL A 411 4.69 6.82 -13.25
C VAL A 411 5.53 7.06 -11.98
N ALA A 412 6.73 6.48 -11.91
CA ALA A 412 7.59 6.46 -10.71
C ALA A 412 7.87 7.85 -10.11
N GLN A 413 7.97 8.88 -10.96
CA GLN A 413 8.22 10.26 -10.54
C GLN A 413 7.12 10.85 -9.63
N LEU A 414 5.97 10.17 -9.49
CA LEU A 414 4.88 10.62 -8.62
C LEU A 414 5.15 10.30 -7.15
N PHE A 415 5.89 9.24 -6.87
CA PHE A 415 5.92 8.59 -5.57
C PHE A 415 7.19 8.88 -4.76
N PRO A 416 7.05 9.22 -3.46
CA PRO A 416 8.19 9.50 -2.60
C PRO A 416 9.10 8.28 -2.38
N THR A 417 8.58 7.04 -2.44
CA THR A 417 9.39 5.84 -2.22
C THR A 417 10.23 5.45 -3.43
N THR A 418 9.90 5.93 -4.63
CA THR A 418 10.62 5.66 -5.89
C THR A 418 11.53 6.81 -6.33
N ALA A 419 11.37 8.00 -5.77
CA ALA A 419 12.25 9.14 -6.01
C ALA A 419 13.61 8.88 -5.33
N ARG A 420 14.55 8.29 -6.07
CA ARG A 420 15.95 8.14 -5.70
C ARG A 420 16.86 8.78 -6.73
#